data_35b5f5d63ae5f77f44f679a7af7e13e7
#
_entry.id   35b5f5d63ae5f77f44f679a7af7e13e7
#
_cell.length_a   1.000
_cell.length_b   1.000
_cell.length_c   1.000
_cell.angle_alpha   90.00
_cell.angle_beta   90.00
_cell.angle_gamma   90.00
#
_symmetry.space_group_name_H-M   'P 1'
#
loop_
_entity.id
_entity.type
_entity.pdbx_description
1 polymer ?
#
loop_
_entity_poly.entity_id
_entity_poly.type
_entity_poly.pdbx_seq_one_letter_code
_entity_poly.pdbx_strand_id
1 'polypeptide(L)'
;FILDKDETCYDSPVSWYRWETEIDVETLSENLNEALKARYEANPEAIRTKRGRNFVSKPVETIGTIQGIDILERNEGGAVQRMCIRGSSRTIEIETEYNVRALLNVKGGVIVRQDGTTAEGGTLLPSAYLIVTPVFDEEGELSGFRFQGGGYGHGVGMSQNGANGMAERGKSFEEILHFFYTDVELTAIPAL
;
A
#
# COMPACT_ATOMS: atom_id res chain seq x y z
N PHE A 1 -10.17 -9.49 -6.69
CA PHE A 1 -9.61 -8.59 -7.71
C PHE A 1 -8.07 -8.58 -7.72
N ILE A 2 -7.36 -8.39 -6.59
CA ILE A 2 -5.87 -8.39 -6.59
C ILE A 2 -5.30 -9.71 -7.11
N LEU A 3 -5.92 -10.83 -6.77
CA LEU A 3 -5.51 -12.16 -7.20
C LEU A 3 -6.02 -12.52 -8.61
N ASP A 4 -7.01 -11.80 -9.12
CA ASP A 4 -7.50 -11.97 -10.48
C ASP A 4 -6.68 -11.13 -11.46
N LYS A 5 -6.24 -11.75 -12.54
CA LYS A 5 -5.63 -11.05 -13.67
C LYS A 5 -6.74 -10.68 -14.65
N ASP A 6 -7.47 -9.60 -14.35
CA ASP A 6 -8.44 -9.06 -15.29
C ASP A 6 -7.72 -8.27 -16.39
N GLU A 7 -7.54 -8.91 -17.53
CA GLU A 7 -6.88 -8.33 -18.70
C GLU A 7 -7.74 -7.27 -19.41
N THR A 8 -8.98 -7.06 -18.96
CA THR A 8 -9.89 -6.05 -19.56
C THR A 8 -9.64 -4.65 -19.03
N CYS A 9 -8.97 -4.49 -17.88
CA CYS A 9 -8.62 -3.21 -17.33
C CYS A 9 -7.71 -2.40 -18.27
N TYR A 10 -7.85 -1.08 -18.27
CA TYR A 10 -7.09 -0.20 -19.14
C TYR A 10 -5.58 -0.20 -18.88
N ASP A 11 -5.17 -0.45 -17.65
CA ASP A 11 -3.78 -0.49 -17.21
C ASP A 11 -3.22 -1.92 -17.04
N SER A 12 -4.00 -2.96 -17.42
CA SER A 12 -3.57 -4.35 -17.32
C SER A 12 -2.27 -4.70 -18.05
N PRO A 13 -1.87 -4.03 -19.16
CA PRO A 13 -0.59 -4.30 -19.83
C PRO A 13 0.65 -3.76 -19.09
N VAL A 14 0.46 -2.91 -18.06
CA VAL A 14 1.57 -2.25 -17.38
C VAL A 14 2.23 -3.19 -16.37
N SER A 15 3.57 -3.23 -16.33
CA SER A 15 4.33 -4.14 -15.45
C SER A 15 3.93 -4.03 -13.97
N TRP A 16 3.61 -2.82 -13.48
CA TRP A 16 3.16 -2.56 -12.13
C TRP A 16 1.67 -2.83 -11.88
N TYR A 17 0.91 -3.31 -12.86
CA TYR A 17 -0.51 -3.63 -12.67
C TYR A 17 -0.72 -4.65 -11.54
N ARG A 18 0.23 -5.61 -11.42
CA ARG A 18 0.34 -6.52 -10.27
C ARG A 18 1.79 -6.63 -9.84
N TRP A 19 1.98 -6.79 -8.55
CA TRP A 19 3.30 -6.99 -7.95
C TRP A 19 3.20 -7.89 -6.73
N GLU A 20 4.28 -8.58 -6.41
CA GLU A 20 4.41 -9.34 -5.19
C GLU A 20 5.82 -9.21 -4.61
N THR A 21 5.91 -9.39 -3.31
CA THR A 21 7.16 -9.46 -2.58
C THR A 21 6.98 -10.29 -1.33
N GLU A 22 8.04 -10.95 -0.91
CA GLU A 22 8.11 -11.65 0.36
C GLU A 22 9.31 -11.10 1.13
N ILE A 23 9.12 -10.87 2.41
CA ILE A 23 10.14 -10.32 3.29
C ILE A 23 10.08 -11.06 4.62
N ASP A 24 11.25 -11.39 5.17
CA ASP A 24 11.37 -12.02 6.47
C ASP A 24 10.89 -11.09 7.60
N VAL A 25 10.44 -11.69 8.70
CA VAL A 25 9.82 -10.96 9.79
C VAL A 25 10.81 -10.04 10.52
N GLU A 26 12.09 -10.39 10.55
CA GLU A 26 13.13 -9.60 11.21
C GLU A 26 13.39 -8.33 10.42
N THR A 27 13.69 -8.44 9.12
CA THR A 27 13.91 -7.30 8.22
C THR A 27 12.69 -6.38 8.16
N LEU A 28 11.47 -6.92 8.07
CA LEU A 28 10.27 -6.10 8.09
C LEU A 28 10.08 -5.36 9.41
N SER A 29 10.40 -6.00 10.54
CA SER A 29 10.33 -5.38 11.87
C SER A 29 11.34 -4.26 12.04
N GLU A 30 12.57 -4.45 11.56
CA GLU A 30 13.61 -3.42 11.56
C GLU A 30 13.20 -2.22 10.71
N ASN A 31 12.74 -2.45 9.49
CA ASN A 31 12.29 -1.42 8.57
C ASN A 31 11.13 -0.58 9.17
N LEU A 32 10.14 -1.26 9.79
CA LEU A 32 9.03 -0.61 10.45
C LEU A 32 9.52 0.26 11.61
N ASN A 33 10.33 -0.30 12.51
CA ASN A 33 10.81 0.40 13.69
C ASN A 33 11.70 1.60 13.31
N GLU A 34 12.52 1.49 12.25
CA GLU A 34 13.31 2.60 11.70
C GLU A 34 12.41 3.77 11.23
N ALA A 35 11.33 3.45 10.54
CA ALA A 35 10.42 4.46 9.99
C ALA A 35 9.45 5.05 11.04
N LEU A 36 9.15 4.32 12.11
CA LEU A 36 8.02 4.58 13.01
C LEU A 36 8.05 5.97 13.65
N LYS A 37 9.21 6.38 14.17
CA LYS A 37 9.36 7.69 14.81
C LYS A 37 9.06 8.85 13.86
N ALA A 38 9.67 8.84 12.69
CA ALA A 38 9.48 9.89 11.68
C ALA A 38 8.01 9.94 11.18
N ARG A 39 7.37 8.79 11.05
CA ARG A 39 5.96 8.72 10.65
C ARG A 39 5.01 9.22 11.74
N TYR A 40 5.31 8.89 13.01
CA TYR A 40 4.56 9.43 14.14
C TYR A 40 4.70 10.96 14.23
N GLU A 41 5.91 11.49 14.14
CA GLU A 41 6.16 12.94 14.18
C GLU A 41 5.47 13.71 13.04
N ALA A 42 5.39 13.09 11.85
CA ALA A 42 4.73 13.70 10.70
C ALA A 42 3.20 13.70 10.82
N ASN A 43 2.60 12.68 11.45
CA ASN A 43 1.15 12.56 11.64
C ASN A 43 0.83 11.75 12.91
N PRO A 44 0.86 12.39 14.10
CA PRO A 44 0.65 11.70 15.38
C PRO A 44 -0.73 11.04 15.51
N GLU A 45 -1.76 11.62 14.92
CA GLU A 45 -3.12 11.08 15.02
C GLU A 45 -3.32 9.80 14.19
N ALA A 46 -2.54 9.63 13.14
CA ALA A 46 -2.62 8.47 12.26
C ALA A 46 -1.85 7.23 12.78
N ILE A 47 -1.12 7.36 13.90
CA ILE A 47 -0.40 6.24 14.51
C ILE A 47 -0.73 6.20 16.00
N ARG A 48 -1.50 5.19 16.38
CA ARG A 48 -2.00 5.03 17.73
C ARG A 48 -1.47 3.75 18.38
N THR A 49 -1.06 3.84 19.62
CA THR A 49 -0.54 2.71 20.41
C THR A 49 -1.62 2.17 21.34
N LYS A 50 -1.74 0.85 21.43
CA LYS A 50 -2.68 0.17 22.34
C LYS A 50 -2.30 0.40 23.81
N ARG A 51 -3.29 0.85 24.60
CA ARG A 51 -3.21 1.02 26.04
C ARG A 51 -4.46 0.42 26.70
N GLY A 52 -4.32 -0.72 27.30
CA GLY A 52 -5.46 -1.49 27.80
C GLY A 52 -6.43 -1.84 26.65
N ARG A 53 -7.66 -1.32 26.72
CA ARG A 53 -8.69 -1.55 25.68
C ARG A 53 -8.71 -0.49 24.58
N ASN A 54 -7.98 0.62 24.73
CA ASN A 54 -8.04 1.77 23.84
C ASN A 54 -6.75 1.92 23.04
N PHE A 55 -6.86 2.60 21.89
CA PHE A 55 -5.74 3.10 21.11
C PHE A 55 -5.61 4.60 21.35
N VAL A 56 -4.40 5.06 21.62
CA VAL A 56 -4.10 6.48 21.93
C VAL A 56 -2.91 6.96 21.14
N SER A 57 -2.95 8.20 20.65
CA SER A 57 -1.81 8.85 20.01
C SER A 57 -0.75 9.13 21.06
N LYS A 58 0.33 8.37 21.03
CA LYS A 58 1.52 8.56 21.86
C LYS A 58 2.76 8.10 21.10
N PRO A 59 3.90 8.80 21.25
CA PRO A 59 5.16 8.38 20.67
C PRO A 59 5.48 6.93 21.02
N VAL A 60 5.92 6.19 20.02
CA VAL A 60 6.44 4.83 20.17
C VAL A 60 7.70 4.69 19.33
N GLU A 61 8.77 4.25 19.94
CA GLU A 61 10.08 4.11 19.28
C GLU A 61 10.21 2.74 18.60
N THR A 62 9.58 1.72 19.20
CA THR A 62 9.60 0.36 18.68
C THR A 62 8.36 -0.42 19.09
N ILE A 63 7.93 -1.33 18.24
CA ILE A 63 6.93 -2.35 18.57
C ILE A 63 7.56 -3.71 18.84
N GLY A 64 8.90 -3.81 18.73
CA GLY A 64 9.62 -5.08 18.75
C GLY A 64 9.46 -5.83 17.44
N THR A 65 9.48 -7.15 17.49
CA THR A 65 9.28 -8.03 16.32
C THR A 65 7.80 -8.14 15.98
N ILE A 66 7.45 -8.05 14.70
CA ILE A 66 6.07 -8.19 14.21
C ILE A 66 5.58 -9.61 14.46
N GLN A 67 4.40 -9.74 15.05
CA GLN A 67 3.72 -11.00 15.31
C GLN A 67 2.44 -11.19 14.49
N GLY A 68 1.98 -10.12 13.86
CA GLY A 68 0.80 -10.18 13.00
C GLY A 68 0.39 -8.82 12.47
N ILE A 69 -0.24 -8.84 11.31
CA ILE A 69 -0.76 -7.68 10.59
C ILE A 69 -2.21 -7.94 10.23
N ASP A 70 -3.13 -7.09 10.69
CA ASP A 70 -4.55 -7.19 10.40
C ASP A 70 -5.01 -5.95 9.63
N ILE A 71 -5.61 -6.14 8.47
CA ILE A 71 -6.25 -5.07 7.71
C ILE A 71 -7.62 -4.80 8.32
N LEU A 72 -7.86 -3.58 8.80
CA LEU A 72 -9.09 -3.18 9.47
C LEU A 72 -10.06 -2.48 8.53
N GLU A 73 -9.55 -1.68 7.58
CA GLU A 73 -10.38 -0.86 6.72
C GLU A 73 -9.72 -0.64 5.36
N ARG A 74 -10.55 -0.63 4.31
CA ARG A 74 -10.19 -0.26 2.95
C ARG A 74 -11.11 0.85 2.47
N ASN A 75 -10.60 1.71 1.57
CA ASN A 75 -11.48 2.64 0.88
C ASN A 75 -12.32 1.94 -0.20
N GLU A 76 -13.21 2.68 -0.86
CA GLU A 76 -14.07 2.15 -1.93
C GLU A 76 -13.27 1.56 -3.10
N GLY A 77 -12.07 2.09 -3.38
CA GLY A 77 -11.15 1.55 -4.39
C GLY A 77 -10.35 0.32 -3.93
N GLY A 78 -10.52 -0.13 -2.67
CA GLY A 78 -9.88 -1.33 -2.12
C GLY A 78 -8.49 -1.09 -1.50
N ALA A 79 -7.96 0.13 -1.52
CA ALA A 79 -6.70 0.45 -0.86
C ALA A 79 -6.85 0.42 0.67
N VAL A 80 -5.86 -0.14 1.36
CA VAL A 80 -5.82 -0.19 2.82
C VAL A 80 -5.72 1.22 3.38
N GLN A 81 -6.69 1.59 4.23
CA GLN A 81 -6.74 2.87 4.93
C GLN A 81 -6.39 2.75 6.40
N ARG A 82 -6.68 1.59 7.00
CA ARG A 82 -6.39 1.35 8.41
C ARG A 82 -5.96 -0.11 8.62
N MET A 83 -4.91 -0.29 9.40
CA MET A 83 -4.41 -1.61 9.81
C MET A 83 -3.97 -1.62 11.27
N CYS A 84 -3.92 -2.81 11.85
CA CYS A 84 -3.35 -3.06 13.17
C CYS A 84 -2.12 -3.95 13.02
N ILE A 85 -0.99 -3.56 13.65
CA ILE A 85 0.22 -4.37 13.70
C ILE A 85 0.48 -4.76 15.16
N ARG A 86 0.53 -6.05 15.39
CA ARG A 86 0.90 -6.64 16.68
C ARG A 86 2.40 -6.88 16.69
N GLY A 87 3.10 -6.22 17.57
CA GLY A 87 4.51 -6.49 17.84
C GLY A 87 4.71 -7.15 19.20
N SER A 88 5.89 -7.69 19.42
CA SER A 88 6.26 -8.39 20.66
C SER A 88 6.24 -7.47 21.90
N SER A 89 6.45 -6.16 21.73
CA SER A 89 6.42 -5.19 22.84
C SER A 89 5.22 -4.25 22.82
N ARG A 90 4.67 -3.94 21.64
CA ARG A 90 3.54 -3.00 21.46
C ARG A 90 2.67 -3.43 20.29
N THR A 91 1.39 -3.07 20.38
CA THR A 91 0.44 -3.12 19.27
C THR A 91 0.14 -1.69 18.84
N ILE A 92 0.18 -1.42 17.56
CA ILE A 92 -0.15 -0.13 16.97
C ILE A 92 -1.28 -0.25 15.96
N GLU A 93 -2.04 0.81 15.82
CA GLU A 93 -3.01 1.03 14.76
C GLU A 93 -2.51 2.17 13.88
N ILE A 94 -2.59 1.99 12.58
CA ILE A 94 -2.03 2.89 11.58
C ILE A 94 -3.14 3.29 10.63
N GLU A 95 -3.25 4.58 10.37
CA GLU A 95 -4.19 5.16 9.42
C GLU A 95 -3.45 5.83 8.27
N THR A 96 -4.14 6.02 7.17
CA THR A 96 -3.74 6.57 5.87
C THR A 96 -2.90 5.61 5.02
N GLU A 97 -3.18 5.62 3.71
CA GLU A 97 -2.48 4.79 2.73
C GLU A 97 -0.96 5.03 2.73
N TYR A 98 -0.53 6.28 2.93
CA TYR A 98 0.88 6.63 2.94
C TYR A 98 1.61 5.98 4.13
N ASN A 99 1.03 6.03 5.34
CA ASN A 99 1.62 5.40 6.52
C ASN A 99 1.61 3.88 6.40
N VAL A 100 0.56 3.29 5.82
CA VAL A 100 0.52 1.85 5.49
C VAL A 100 1.72 1.46 4.64
N ARG A 101 1.96 2.17 3.53
CA ARG A 101 3.06 1.91 2.60
C ARG A 101 4.43 2.15 3.22
N ALA A 102 4.57 3.20 4.03
CA ALA A 102 5.84 3.57 4.65
C ALA A 102 6.23 2.61 5.79
N LEU A 103 5.27 2.12 6.56
CA LEU A 103 5.53 1.24 7.70
C LEU A 103 5.59 -0.26 7.32
N LEU A 104 5.01 -0.64 6.18
CA LEU A 104 5.20 -1.96 5.58
C LEU A 104 6.25 -1.97 4.47
N ASN A 105 7.18 -1.01 4.48
CA ASN A 105 8.20 -0.92 3.45
C ASN A 105 9.09 -2.19 3.40
N VAL A 106 9.56 -2.50 2.23
CA VAL A 106 10.34 -3.70 1.93
C VAL A 106 11.77 -3.35 1.51
N LYS A 107 12.35 -2.32 2.12
CA LYS A 107 13.76 -1.96 1.94
C LYS A 107 14.65 -3.19 2.17
N GLY A 108 15.53 -3.46 1.22
CA GLY A 108 16.39 -4.64 1.22
C GLY A 108 15.77 -5.90 0.60
N GLY A 109 14.47 -5.88 0.29
CA GLY A 109 13.78 -6.95 -0.40
C GLY A 109 13.69 -6.75 -1.91
N VAL A 110 13.06 -7.68 -2.59
CA VAL A 110 12.86 -7.66 -4.05
C VAL A 110 11.36 -7.71 -4.34
N ILE A 111 10.90 -6.83 -5.22
CA ILE A 111 9.52 -6.81 -5.70
C ILE A 111 9.50 -7.43 -7.10
N VAL A 112 8.67 -8.44 -7.30
CA VAL A 112 8.43 -9.08 -8.60
C VAL A 112 7.18 -8.45 -9.20
N ARG A 113 7.30 -7.94 -10.43
CA ARG A 113 6.18 -7.37 -11.20
C ARG A 113 5.48 -8.46 -12.03
N GLN A 114 4.28 -8.16 -12.52
CA GLN A 114 3.48 -9.16 -13.25
C GLN A 114 4.15 -9.74 -14.51
N ASP A 115 5.06 -8.99 -15.12
CA ASP A 115 5.84 -9.41 -16.30
C ASP A 115 7.08 -10.25 -15.95
N GLY A 116 7.27 -10.56 -14.66
CA GLY A 116 8.42 -11.29 -14.13
C GLY A 116 9.67 -10.44 -13.92
N THR A 117 9.64 -9.16 -14.31
CA THR A 117 10.76 -8.25 -14.01
C THR A 117 10.78 -7.89 -12.53
N THR A 118 11.95 -7.58 -12.01
CA THR A 118 12.16 -7.26 -10.61
C THR A 118 12.47 -5.78 -10.40
N ALA A 119 12.20 -5.30 -9.18
CA ALA A 119 12.64 -4.01 -8.67
C ALA A 119 13.16 -4.19 -7.25
N GLU A 120 14.12 -3.34 -6.86
CA GLU A 120 14.58 -3.28 -5.48
C GLU A 120 13.47 -2.69 -4.60
N GLY A 121 13.26 -3.27 -3.43
CA GLY A 121 12.34 -2.77 -2.42
C GLY A 121 12.86 -1.48 -1.81
N GLY A 122 12.00 -0.47 -1.76
CA GLY A 122 12.32 0.85 -1.21
C GLY A 122 11.67 1.10 0.15
N THR A 123 11.79 2.35 0.60
CA THR A 123 11.20 2.83 1.87
C THR A 123 9.70 3.09 1.80
N LEU A 124 9.06 2.72 0.69
CA LEU A 124 7.64 2.85 0.46
C LEU A 124 7.17 1.70 -0.43
N LEU A 125 6.13 0.96 -0.02
CA LEU A 125 5.49 -0.03 -0.90
C LEU A 125 4.95 0.61 -2.18
N PRO A 126 4.85 -0.14 -3.29
CA PRO A 126 4.33 0.41 -4.55
C PRO A 126 2.94 1.03 -4.41
N SER A 127 2.05 0.40 -3.64
CA SER A 127 0.71 0.91 -3.35
C SER A 127 0.19 0.39 -2.02
N ALA A 128 -0.89 0.97 -1.50
CA ALA A 128 -1.67 0.41 -0.39
C ALA A 128 -2.79 -0.54 -0.87
N TYR A 129 -2.90 -0.77 -2.17
CA TYR A 129 -3.82 -1.73 -2.75
C TYR A 129 -3.18 -3.12 -2.72
N LEU A 130 -3.29 -3.80 -1.57
CA LEU A 130 -2.53 -5.02 -1.30
C LEU A 130 -3.28 -6.02 -0.40
N ILE A 131 -2.82 -7.26 -0.45
CA ILE A 131 -3.13 -8.35 0.48
C ILE A 131 -1.85 -8.67 1.24
N VAL A 132 -2.00 -8.97 2.53
CA VAL A 132 -0.93 -9.41 3.42
C VAL A 132 -1.20 -10.86 3.83
N THR A 133 -0.24 -11.73 3.62
CA THR A 133 -0.33 -13.14 4.00
C THR A 133 0.88 -13.50 4.87
N PRO A 134 0.69 -14.03 6.09
CA PRO A 134 1.79 -14.52 6.90
C PRO A 134 2.43 -15.76 6.24
N VAL A 135 3.75 -15.86 6.35
CA VAL A 135 4.55 -17.01 5.92
C VAL A 135 5.10 -17.69 7.17
N PHE A 136 5.00 -19.00 7.20
CA PHE A 136 5.48 -19.82 8.32
C PHE A 136 6.58 -20.75 7.83
N ASP A 137 7.54 -21.05 8.68
CA ASP A 137 8.59 -22.03 8.43
C ASP A 137 8.10 -23.49 8.62
N GLU A 138 9.02 -24.45 8.50
CA GLU A 138 8.71 -25.88 8.64
C GLU A 138 8.31 -26.26 10.07
N GLU A 139 8.74 -25.49 11.07
CA GLU A 139 8.40 -25.63 12.49
C GLU A 139 7.04 -24.99 12.83
N GLY A 140 6.44 -24.24 11.91
CA GLY A 140 5.18 -23.54 12.08
C GLY A 140 5.32 -22.15 12.75
N GLU A 141 6.54 -21.63 12.86
CA GLU A 141 6.81 -20.30 13.39
C GLU A 141 6.70 -19.24 12.28
N LEU A 142 6.28 -18.04 12.66
CA LEU A 142 6.14 -16.92 11.71
C LEU A 142 7.53 -16.50 11.20
N SER A 143 7.81 -16.79 9.94
CA SER A 143 9.09 -16.49 9.28
C SER A 143 9.06 -15.19 8.46
N GLY A 144 7.89 -14.76 7.98
CA GLY A 144 7.80 -13.57 7.14
C GLY A 144 6.39 -13.18 6.76
N PHE A 145 6.31 -12.27 5.79
CA PHE A 145 5.04 -11.83 5.19
C PHE A 145 5.19 -11.73 3.68
N ARG A 146 4.18 -12.23 2.99
CA ARG A 146 4.00 -12.02 1.55
C ARG A 146 3.01 -10.89 1.33
N PHE A 147 3.41 -9.91 0.52
CA PHE A 147 2.57 -8.84 0.03
C PHE A 147 2.27 -9.06 -1.45
N GLN A 148 0.99 -9.05 -1.80
CA GLN A 148 0.54 -9.09 -3.18
C GLN A 148 -0.32 -7.86 -3.42
N GLY A 149 0.02 -7.09 -4.44
CA GLY A 149 -0.66 -5.81 -4.66
C GLY A 149 -0.84 -5.43 -6.12
N GLY A 150 -1.47 -4.29 -6.32
CA GLY A 150 -1.72 -3.73 -7.64
C GLY A 150 -1.44 -2.24 -7.72
N GLY A 151 -0.94 -1.82 -8.88
CA GLY A 151 -0.64 -0.43 -9.17
C GLY A 151 0.63 0.11 -8.51
N TYR A 152 0.99 1.32 -8.93
CA TYR A 152 2.13 2.06 -8.38
C TYR A 152 1.71 3.51 -8.13
N GLY A 153 1.49 3.86 -6.86
CA GLY A 153 1.07 5.21 -6.48
C GLY A 153 0.12 5.21 -5.28
N HIS A 154 -0.43 6.38 -4.98
CA HIS A 154 -1.30 6.62 -3.83
C HIS A 154 -2.76 6.16 -4.05
N GLY A 155 -3.21 5.98 -5.32
CA GLY A 155 -4.58 5.55 -5.63
C GLY A 155 -5.64 6.66 -5.44
N VAL A 156 -5.21 7.92 -5.46
CA VAL A 156 -6.09 9.10 -5.36
C VAL A 156 -5.97 9.91 -6.64
N GLY A 157 -7.02 9.98 -7.43
CA GLY A 157 -7.06 10.69 -8.71
C GLY A 157 -6.80 9.78 -9.91
N MET A 158 -6.47 10.39 -11.03
CA MET A 158 -6.37 9.72 -12.32
C MET A 158 -5.13 8.79 -12.42
N SER A 159 -5.35 7.54 -12.82
CA SER A 159 -4.27 6.66 -13.24
C SER A 159 -3.70 7.12 -14.58
N GLN A 160 -2.41 7.49 -14.61
CA GLN A 160 -1.74 7.87 -15.85
C GLN A 160 -1.74 6.73 -16.87
N ASN A 161 -1.45 5.51 -16.41
CA ASN A 161 -1.46 4.32 -17.25
C ASN A 161 -2.86 3.94 -17.72
N GLY A 162 -3.86 4.05 -16.83
CA GLY A 162 -5.26 3.84 -17.18
C GLY A 162 -5.74 4.86 -18.21
N ALA A 163 -5.41 6.14 -18.04
CA ALA A 163 -5.73 7.20 -19.01
C ALA A 163 -5.08 6.94 -20.38
N ASN A 164 -3.81 6.52 -20.40
CA ASN A 164 -3.13 6.14 -21.64
C ASN A 164 -3.82 4.95 -22.32
N GLY A 165 -4.13 3.88 -21.57
CA GLY A 165 -4.84 2.71 -22.10
C GLY A 165 -6.25 3.02 -22.61
N MET A 166 -6.93 4.01 -22.02
CA MET A 166 -8.20 4.54 -22.53
C MET A 166 -8.01 5.29 -23.85
N ALA A 167 -6.99 6.15 -23.94
CA ALA A 167 -6.67 6.89 -25.15
C ALA A 167 -6.29 5.96 -26.31
N GLU A 168 -5.50 4.92 -26.05
CA GLU A 168 -5.15 3.89 -27.04
C GLU A 168 -6.37 3.12 -27.56
N ARG A 169 -7.43 3.01 -26.73
CA ARG A 169 -8.73 2.42 -27.12
C ARG A 169 -9.72 3.45 -27.70
N GLY A 170 -9.22 4.65 -28.07
CA GLY A 170 -9.98 5.69 -28.78
C GLY A 170 -10.89 6.54 -27.92
N LYS A 171 -10.72 6.54 -26.60
CA LYS A 171 -11.47 7.42 -25.71
C LYS A 171 -11.00 8.86 -25.83
N SER A 172 -11.94 9.82 -25.84
CA SER A 172 -11.63 11.24 -25.83
C SER A 172 -11.08 11.70 -24.47
N PHE A 173 -10.45 12.87 -24.43
CA PHE A 173 -9.94 13.41 -23.17
C PHE A 173 -11.08 13.72 -22.17
N GLU A 174 -12.26 14.12 -22.66
CA GLU A 174 -13.45 14.34 -21.83
C GLU A 174 -13.93 13.04 -21.20
N GLU A 175 -14.02 11.96 -22.01
CA GLU A 175 -14.40 10.64 -21.50
C GLU A 175 -13.41 10.14 -20.44
N ILE A 176 -12.10 10.37 -20.63
CA ILE A 176 -11.06 9.98 -19.68
C ILE A 176 -11.19 10.77 -18.39
N LEU A 177 -11.34 12.10 -18.46
CA LEU A 177 -11.48 12.94 -17.28
C LEU A 177 -12.74 12.58 -16.48
N HIS A 178 -13.89 12.41 -17.13
CA HIS A 178 -15.13 12.01 -16.46
C HIS A 178 -15.11 10.58 -15.92
N PHE A 179 -14.26 9.70 -16.45
CA PHE A 179 -14.07 8.37 -15.89
C PHE A 179 -13.36 8.40 -14.52
N PHE A 180 -12.36 9.27 -14.36
CA PHE A 180 -11.56 9.36 -13.13
C PHE A 180 -12.10 10.36 -12.12
N TYR A 181 -12.86 11.35 -12.56
CA TYR A 181 -13.39 12.42 -11.71
C TYR A 181 -14.90 12.49 -11.87
N THR A 182 -15.61 12.30 -10.77
CA THR A 182 -17.07 12.44 -10.70
C THR A 182 -17.44 13.90 -10.44
N ASP A 183 -18.62 14.33 -10.91
CA ASP A 183 -19.19 15.66 -10.65
C ASP A 183 -18.28 16.84 -11.03
N VAL A 184 -17.48 16.69 -12.10
CA VAL A 184 -16.63 17.74 -12.64
C VAL A 184 -17.20 18.32 -13.94
N GLU A 185 -17.06 19.64 -14.13
CA GLU A 185 -17.38 20.32 -15.37
C GLU A 185 -16.10 20.78 -16.07
N LEU A 186 -15.99 20.49 -17.39
CA LEU A 186 -14.85 20.88 -18.18
C LEU A 186 -15.11 22.24 -18.81
N THR A 187 -14.29 23.22 -18.47
CA THR A 187 -14.36 24.57 -19.05
C THR A 187 -13.08 24.92 -19.77
N ALA A 188 -13.21 25.58 -20.93
CA ALA A 188 -12.06 26.14 -21.64
C ALA A 188 -11.48 27.33 -20.86
N ILE A 189 -10.17 27.35 -20.66
CA ILE A 189 -9.48 28.53 -20.15
C ILE A 189 -9.43 29.53 -21.31
N PRO A 190 -9.94 30.77 -21.16
CA PRO A 190 -9.79 31.79 -22.20
C PRO A 190 -8.30 32.00 -22.53
N ALA A 191 -7.98 32.08 -23.83
CA ALA A 191 -6.62 32.43 -24.24
C ALA A 191 -6.26 33.82 -23.66
N LEU A 192 -5.12 33.91 -22.99
CA LEU A 192 -4.55 35.17 -22.49
C LEU A 192 -4.10 36.03 -23.64
#